data_7d6a47eab762d93f8eb65e4783491275
#
_entry.id   7d6a47eab762d93f8eb65e4783491275
#
_cell.length_a   1.000
_cell.length_b   1.000
_cell.length_c   1.000
_cell.angle_alpha   90.00
_cell.angle_beta   90.00
_cell.angle_gamma   90.00
#
_symmetry.space_group_name_H-M   'P 1'
#
loop_
_entity.id
_entity.type
_entity.pdbx_description
1 polymer ?
#
loop_
_entity_poly.entity_id
_entity_poly.type
_entity_poly.pdbx_seq_one_letter_code
_entity_poly.pdbx_strand_id
1 'polypeptide(L)'
;MNFLTAIGNFVLSMFAEVGRVSIFARDGALRGLLPPWYFRQLFEQIIRIGYNSLPVVGLTAFFTGGALALQIFIGGTRYNAENLVSSIVALGITRELGPVMAGLMVTGRVAAAIAAELGTMRVTEQIDALTTLSTNPFKYLVGPRILAAVITMPILVAIADLIGIFGGFAVGTTSLGFNYAAYIKNTTDFIEVSDVTSGLIKAAVFGFIIALMGCYHGFNSKGGAQGVGKATTNAVVSASILILAANYALTSLLFNE
;
A
#
# COMPACT_ATOMS: atom_id res chain seq x y z
N MET A 1 -13.87 -22.71 32.28
CA MET A 1 -14.28 -22.21 30.95
C MET A 1 -13.97 -23.31 29.94
N ASN A 2 -14.98 -23.87 29.30
CA ASN A 2 -14.78 -25.01 28.40
C ASN A 2 -13.98 -24.55 27.15
N PHE A 3 -13.03 -25.37 26.73
CA PHE A 3 -12.17 -25.10 25.54
C PHE A 3 -12.98 -24.72 24.31
N LEU A 4 -14.13 -25.35 24.07
CA LEU A 4 -15.09 -25.04 23.02
C LEU A 4 -15.67 -23.61 23.13
N THR A 5 -15.94 -23.14 24.34
CA THR A 5 -16.46 -21.78 24.58
C THR A 5 -15.38 -20.72 24.27
N ALA A 6 -14.10 -21.02 24.57
CA ALA A 6 -12.99 -20.13 24.26
C ALA A 6 -12.78 -20.00 22.73
N ILE A 7 -12.83 -21.13 22.00
CA ILE A 7 -12.75 -21.13 20.54
C ILE A 7 -13.95 -20.40 19.94
N GLY A 8 -15.16 -20.68 20.40
CA GLY A 8 -16.38 -20.02 19.92
C GLY A 8 -16.32 -18.50 20.10
N ASN A 9 -15.90 -18.03 21.26
CA ASN A 9 -15.75 -16.60 21.55
C ASN A 9 -14.65 -15.96 20.68
N PHE A 10 -13.54 -16.65 20.44
CA PHE A 10 -12.49 -16.15 19.54
C PHE A 10 -12.99 -15.99 18.12
N VAL A 11 -13.67 -16.99 17.56
CA VAL A 11 -14.22 -16.97 16.21
C VAL A 11 -15.27 -15.85 16.08
N LEU A 12 -16.20 -15.75 17.03
CA LEU A 12 -17.23 -14.70 17.05
C LEU A 12 -16.60 -13.30 17.16
N SER A 13 -15.56 -13.12 17.98
CA SER A 13 -14.86 -11.84 18.10
C SER A 13 -14.16 -11.44 16.79
N MET A 14 -13.58 -12.41 16.08
CA MET A 14 -12.96 -12.19 14.78
C MET A 14 -13.99 -11.74 13.72
N PHE A 15 -15.13 -12.43 13.62
CA PHE A 15 -16.21 -12.00 12.72
C PHE A 15 -16.79 -10.64 13.08
N ALA A 16 -16.93 -10.35 14.37
CA ALA A 16 -17.39 -9.05 14.84
C ALA A 16 -16.40 -7.92 14.46
N GLU A 17 -15.08 -8.19 14.53
CA GLU A 17 -14.06 -7.22 14.10
C GLU A 17 -14.13 -6.96 12.59
N VAL A 18 -14.21 -8.02 11.80
CA VAL A 18 -14.40 -7.90 10.33
C VAL A 18 -15.67 -7.10 10.00
N GLY A 19 -16.77 -7.37 10.72
CA GLY A 19 -18.01 -6.62 10.57
C GLY A 19 -17.86 -5.13 10.89
N ARG A 20 -17.16 -4.78 11.98
CA ARG A 20 -16.88 -3.37 12.35
C ARG A 20 -16.03 -2.66 11.29
N VAL A 21 -14.97 -3.31 10.82
CA VAL A 21 -14.11 -2.77 9.75
C VAL A 21 -14.91 -2.56 8.45
N SER A 22 -15.75 -3.52 8.08
CA SER A 22 -16.57 -3.43 6.86
C SER A 22 -17.60 -2.31 6.93
N ILE A 23 -18.25 -2.11 8.08
CA ILE A 23 -19.18 -0.98 8.30
C ILE A 23 -18.43 0.35 8.23
N PHE A 24 -17.25 0.43 8.88
CA PHE A 24 -16.40 1.61 8.84
C PHE A 24 -15.93 1.93 7.41
N ALA A 25 -15.53 0.91 6.63
CA ALA A 25 -15.14 1.03 5.24
C ALA A 25 -16.27 1.57 4.38
N ARG A 26 -17.48 1.00 4.53
CA ARG A 26 -18.68 1.47 3.83
C ARG A 26 -18.98 2.92 4.15
N ASP A 27 -19.01 3.27 5.43
CA ASP A 27 -19.34 4.64 5.87
C ASP A 27 -18.25 5.64 5.44
N GLY A 28 -16.98 5.26 5.49
CA GLY A 28 -15.86 6.06 5.02
C GLY A 28 -15.90 6.30 3.50
N ALA A 29 -16.12 5.25 2.72
CA ALA A 29 -16.20 5.34 1.27
C ALA A 29 -17.45 6.11 0.80
N LEU A 30 -18.65 5.73 1.27
CA LEU A 30 -19.90 6.37 0.84
C LEU A 30 -19.96 7.84 1.24
N ARG A 31 -19.60 8.15 2.49
CA ARG A 31 -19.67 9.53 2.97
C ARG A 31 -18.53 10.39 2.44
N GLY A 32 -17.37 9.79 2.10
CA GLY A 32 -16.25 10.47 1.48
C GLY A 32 -16.52 10.90 0.04
N LEU A 33 -17.35 10.14 -0.69
CA LEU A 33 -17.74 10.45 -2.07
C LEU A 33 -18.88 11.47 -2.19
N LEU A 34 -19.63 11.71 -1.11
CA LEU A 34 -20.78 12.63 -1.12
C LEU A 34 -20.38 14.06 -0.75
N PRO A 35 -20.89 15.09 -1.45
CA PRO A 35 -20.63 16.48 -1.12
C PRO A 35 -21.11 16.82 0.32
N PRO A 36 -20.51 17.82 1.00
CA PRO A 36 -19.51 18.78 0.53
C PRO A 36 -18.10 18.20 0.45
N TRP A 37 -17.36 18.60 -0.59
CA TRP A 37 -15.99 18.12 -0.84
C TRP A 37 -14.99 19.07 -0.22
N TYR A 38 -14.06 18.53 0.55
CA TYR A 38 -13.00 19.31 1.23
C TYR A 38 -11.71 19.24 0.42
N PHE A 39 -11.67 19.91 -0.75
CA PHE A 39 -10.53 19.88 -1.67
C PHE A 39 -9.20 20.25 -1.02
N ARG A 40 -9.21 21.25 -0.13
CA ARG A 40 -7.99 21.66 0.57
C ARG A 40 -7.37 20.51 1.36
N GLN A 41 -8.18 19.76 2.11
CA GLN A 41 -7.72 18.61 2.87
C GLN A 41 -7.28 17.47 1.95
N LEU A 42 -7.99 17.25 0.84
CA LEU A 42 -7.59 16.26 -0.14
C LEU A 42 -6.19 16.56 -0.68
N PHE A 43 -5.90 17.79 -1.09
CA PHE A 43 -4.57 18.19 -1.58
C PHE A 43 -3.49 18.09 -0.50
N GLU A 44 -3.76 18.48 0.73
CA GLU A 44 -2.84 18.30 1.85
C GLU A 44 -2.50 16.83 2.09
N GLN A 45 -3.50 15.94 2.01
CA GLN A 45 -3.27 14.49 2.15
C GLN A 45 -2.53 13.91 0.94
N ILE A 46 -2.79 14.36 -0.28
CA ILE A 46 -2.04 13.94 -1.48
C ILE A 46 -0.54 14.24 -1.31
N ILE A 47 -0.19 15.43 -0.83
CA ILE A 47 1.20 15.80 -0.57
C ILE A 47 1.79 14.95 0.56
N ARG A 48 1.08 14.79 1.67
CA ARG A 48 1.55 14.01 2.81
C ARG A 48 1.77 12.53 2.49
N ILE A 49 0.85 11.93 1.75
CA ILE A 49 0.91 10.51 1.36
C ILE A 49 1.89 10.33 0.21
N GLY A 50 1.76 11.12 -0.86
CA GLY A 50 2.53 10.97 -2.08
C GLY A 50 3.97 11.50 -1.94
N TYR A 51 4.12 12.81 -1.94
CA TYR A 51 5.43 13.44 -2.01
C TYR A 51 6.39 12.99 -0.91
N ASN A 52 5.93 12.95 0.33
CA ASN A 52 6.77 12.54 1.45
C ASN A 52 7.12 11.03 1.46
N SER A 53 6.45 10.18 0.66
CA SER A 53 6.80 8.77 0.53
C SER A 53 7.81 8.51 -0.59
N LEU A 54 7.96 9.42 -1.55
CA LEU A 54 8.83 9.24 -2.72
C LEU A 54 10.25 8.79 -2.38
N PRO A 55 10.97 9.41 -1.41
CA PRO A 55 12.34 9.00 -1.13
C PRO A 55 12.46 7.54 -0.66
N VAL A 56 11.57 7.12 0.24
CA VAL A 56 11.59 5.75 0.77
C VAL A 56 11.19 4.75 -0.31
N VAL A 57 10.12 5.03 -1.06
CA VAL A 57 9.64 4.16 -2.14
C VAL A 57 10.67 4.07 -3.26
N GLY A 58 11.27 5.19 -3.66
CA GLY A 58 12.29 5.21 -4.72
C GLY A 58 13.56 4.44 -4.33
N LEU A 59 14.10 4.65 -3.13
CA LEU A 59 15.28 3.92 -2.68
C LEU A 59 15.03 2.42 -2.55
N THR A 60 13.90 2.03 -1.96
CA THR A 60 13.56 0.60 -1.86
C THR A 60 13.36 -0.03 -3.22
N ALA A 61 12.68 0.64 -4.15
CA ALA A 61 12.50 0.13 -5.51
C ALA A 61 13.84 -0.04 -6.25
N PHE A 62 14.73 0.95 -6.17
CA PHE A 62 16.04 0.90 -6.80
C PHE A 62 16.87 -0.32 -6.33
N PHE A 63 17.01 -0.47 -5.01
CA PHE A 63 17.78 -1.59 -4.47
C PHE A 63 17.10 -2.94 -4.68
N THR A 64 15.78 -2.99 -4.64
CA THR A 64 15.04 -4.23 -4.94
C THR A 64 15.24 -4.65 -6.39
N GLY A 65 15.18 -3.72 -7.33
CA GLY A 65 15.44 -4.01 -8.75
C GLY A 65 16.85 -4.49 -9.01
N GLY A 66 17.85 -3.82 -8.41
CA GLY A 66 19.24 -4.24 -8.49
C GLY A 66 19.50 -5.62 -7.89
N ALA A 67 18.97 -5.88 -6.69
CA ALA A 67 19.08 -7.17 -6.01
C ALA A 67 18.40 -8.30 -6.80
N LEU A 68 17.23 -8.02 -7.39
CA LEU A 68 16.51 -8.97 -8.22
C LEU A 68 17.31 -9.32 -9.49
N ALA A 69 17.93 -8.33 -10.15
CA ALA A 69 18.77 -8.56 -11.32
C ALA A 69 19.96 -9.49 -10.99
N LEU A 70 20.65 -9.26 -9.87
CA LEU A 70 21.72 -10.13 -9.40
C LEU A 70 21.23 -11.55 -9.12
N GLN A 71 20.10 -11.68 -8.43
CA GLN A 71 19.56 -12.98 -8.05
C GLN A 71 19.14 -13.82 -9.28
N ILE A 72 18.46 -13.18 -10.24
CA ILE A 72 18.02 -13.83 -11.48
C ILE A 72 19.25 -14.20 -12.33
N PHE A 73 20.29 -13.35 -12.39
CA PHE A 73 21.52 -13.66 -13.12
C PHE A 73 22.21 -14.90 -12.54
N ILE A 74 22.43 -14.94 -11.22
CA ILE A 74 23.06 -16.10 -10.55
C ILE A 74 22.24 -17.38 -10.77
N GLY A 75 20.92 -17.30 -10.74
CA GLY A 75 20.06 -18.44 -11.07
C GLY A 75 20.09 -18.81 -12.55
N GLY A 76 20.08 -17.81 -13.43
CA GLY A 76 20.04 -17.97 -14.89
C GLY A 76 21.29 -18.57 -15.49
N THR A 77 22.48 -18.30 -14.93
CA THR A 77 23.75 -18.88 -15.37
C THR A 77 23.75 -20.40 -15.34
N ARG A 78 23.00 -21.00 -14.41
CA ARG A 78 22.89 -22.48 -14.32
C ARG A 78 22.14 -23.12 -15.49
N TYR A 79 21.32 -22.33 -16.21
CA TYR A 79 20.45 -22.78 -17.29
C TYR A 79 20.76 -22.11 -18.63
N ASN A 80 21.86 -21.35 -18.75
CA ASN A 80 22.20 -20.52 -19.92
C ASN A 80 21.06 -19.54 -20.30
N ALA A 81 20.35 -19.03 -19.30
CA ALA A 81 19.16 -18.16 -19.46
C ALA A 81 19.46 -16.70 -19.08
N GLU A 82 20.71 -16.26 -19.21
CA GLU A 82 21.16 -14.92 -18.82
C GLU A 82 20.44 -13.81 -19.59
N ASN A 83 20.06 -14.06 -20.85
CA ASN A 83 19.35 -13.10 -21.69
C ASN A 83 17.93 -12.75 -21.19
N LEU A 84 17.35 -13.56 -20.29
CA LEU A 84 16.02 -13.35 -19.74
C LEU A 84 16.04 -12.44 -18.51
N VAL A 85 17.20 -12.07 -17.97
CA VAL A 85 17.30 -11.27 -16.74
C VAL A 85 16.54 -9.97 -16.85
N SER A 86 16.70 -9.20 -17.94
CA SER A 86 16.01 -7.93 -18.14
C SER A 86 14.50 -8.06 -18.17
N SER A 87 13.98 -9.07 -18.88
CA SER A 87 12.55 -9.32 -19.03
C SER A 87 11.91 -9.78 -17.70
N ILE A 88 12.57 -10.71 -16.98
CA ILE A 88 12.05 -11.22 -15.70
C ILE A 88 12.11 -10.14 -14.62
N VAL A 89 13.16 -9.31 -14.59
CA VAL A 89 13.25 -8.16 -13.66
C VAL A 89 12.12 -7.18 -13.92
N ALA A 90 11.89 -6.81 -15.17
CA ALA A 90 10.86 -5.88 -15.54
C ALA A 90 9.46 -6.40 -15.16
N LEU A 91 9.14 -7.65 -15.50
CA LEU A 91 7.88 -8.29 -15.18
C LEU A 91 7.67 -8.45 -13.66
N GLY A 92 8.71 -8.92 -12.94
CA GLY A 92 8.66 -9.12 -11.50
C GLY A 92 8.44 -7.83 -10.74
N ILE A 93 9.01 -6.72 -11.21
CA ILE A 93 8.80 -5.40 -10.61
C ILE A 93 7.39 -4.92 -10.91
N THR A 94 6.97 -4.84 -12.16
CA THR A 94 5.67 -4.24 -12.53
C THR A 94 4.47 -5.01 -12.00
N ARG A 95 4.50 -6.35 -12.02
CA ARG A 95 3.35 -7.17 -11.59
C ARG A 95 3.24 -7.35 -10.09
N GLU A 96 4.39 -7.47 -9.38
CA GLU A 96 4.38 -7.94 -7.99
C GLU A 96 5.20 -7.05 -7.05
N LEU A 97 6.52 -6.95 -7.28
CA LEU A 97 7.41 -6.33 -6.30
C LEU A 97 7.20 -4.82 -6.16
N GLY A 98 6.96 -4.11 -7.27
CA GLY A 98 6.69 -2.67 -7.23
C GLY A 98 5.47 -2.34 -6.37
N PRO A 99 4.27 -2.87 -6.70
CA PRO A 99 3.07 -2.62 -5.91
C PRO A 99 3.20 -3.07 -4.45
N VAL A 100 3.71 -4.28 -4.19
CA VAL A 100 3.79 -4.83 -2.83
C VAL A 100 4.81 -4.08 -1.98
N MET A 101 6.04 -3.85 -2.49
CA MET A 101 7.08 -3.16 -1.73
C MET A 101 6.71 -1.69 -1.48
N ALA A 102 6.20 -0.98 -2.49
CA ALA A 102 5.68 0.37 -2.29
C ALA A 102 4.54 0.38 -1.26
N GLY A 103 3.59 -0.57 -1.36
CA GLY A 103 2.48 -0.72 -0.43
C GLY A 103 2.94 -0.91 1.01
N LEU A 104 3.86 -1.83 1.27
CA LEU A 104 4.38 -2.09 2.61
C LEU A 104 5.19 -0.90 3.18
N MET A 105 6.03 -0.24 2.35
CA MET A 105 6.78 0.95 2.77
C MET A 105 5.86 2.11 3.11
N VAL A 106 4.86 2.36 2.26
CA VAL A 106 3.85 3.41 2.53
C VAL A 106 3.00 3.05 3.74
N THR A 107 2.66 1.78 3.95
CA THR A 107 1.92 1.31 5.14
C THR A 107 2.65 1.70 6.43
N GLY A 108 3.94 1.37 6.53
CA GLY A 108 4.74 1.67 7.73
C GLY A 108 4.76 3.15 8.09
N ARG A 109 4.76 4.02 7.08
CA ARG A 109 4.80 5.46 7.27
C ARG A 109 3.42 6.11 7.37
N VAL A 110 2.55 5.84 6.40
CA VAL A 110 1.26 6.55 6.22
C VAL A 110 0.18 6.01 7.14
N ALA A 111 0.02 4.67 7.26
CA ALA A 111 -0.98 4.12 8.16
C ALA A 111 -0.67 4.47 9.62
N ALA A 112 0.61 4.42 10.01
CA ALA A 112 1.04 4.85 11.34
C ALA A 112 0.77 6.33 11.58
N ALA A 113 1.11 7.21 10.63
CA ALA A 113 0.89 8.66 10.74
C ALA A 113 -0.60 9.00 10.84
N ILE A 114 -1.45 8.40 10.00
CA ILE A 114 -2.92 8.59 10.04
C ILE A 114 -3.47 8.11 11.39
N ALA A 115 -3.05 6.92 11.85
CA ALA A 115 -3.52 6.37 13.12
C ALA A 115 -3.06 7.22 14.32
N ALA A 116 -1.85 7.76 14.29
CA ALA A 116 -1.34 8.66 15.32
C ALA A 116 -2.12 9.98 15.36
N GLU A 117 -2.34 10.60 14.20
CA GLU A 117 -3.06 11.87 14.07
C GLU A 117 -4.51 11.74 14.54
N LEU A 118 -5.26 10.78 13.98
CA LEU A 118 -6.66 10.54 14.37
C LEU A 118 -6.78 10.02 15.80
N GLY A 119 -5.84 9.19 16.24
CA GLY A 119 -5.80 8.70 17.61
C GLY A 119 -5.60 9.82 18.61
N THR A 120 -4.72 10.77 18.33
CA THR A 120 -4.54 11.96 19.15
C THR A 120 -5.79 12.82 19.16
N MET A 121 -6.40 13.07 18.01
CA MET A 121 -7.68 13.83 17.92
C MET A 121 -8.80 13.14 18.68
N ARG A 122 -8.82 11.80 18.72
CA ARG A 122 -9.81 11.04 19.47
C ARG A 122 -9.63 11.17 20.97
N VAL A 123 -8.38 11.03 21.44
CA VAL A 123 -8.07 11.09 22.88
C VAL A 123 -8.22 12.49 23.45
N THR A 124 -8.03 13.53 22.63
CA THR A 124 -8.23 14.95 23.00
C THR A 124 -9.66 15.44 22.71
N GLU A 125 -10.60 14.55 22.41
CA GLU A 125 -12.04 14.84 22.15
C GLU A 125 -12.30 15.80 20.96
N GLN A 126 -11.32 16.04 20.09
CA GLN A 126 -11.47 16.88 18.91
C GLN A 126 -12.47 16.31 17.90
N ILE A 127 -12.56 14.97 17.80
CA ILE A 127 -13.53 14.31 16.92
C ILE A 127 -14.97 14.55 17.45
N ASP A 128 -15.15 14.53 18.76
CA ASP A 128 -16.44 14.77 19.39
C ASP A 128 -16.84 16.26 19.27
N ALA A 129 -15.86 17.17 19.38
CA ALA A 129 -16.06 18.59 19.12
C ALA A 129 -16.52 18.87 17.67
N LEU A 130 -15.96 18.17 16.65
CA LEU A 130 -16.44 18.28 15.28
C LEU A 130 -17.91 17.87 15.14
N THR A 131 -18.33 16.84 15.87
CA THR A 131 -19.70 16.34 15.87
C THR A 131 -20.67 17.36 16.49
N THR A 132 -20.26 18.01 17.58
CA THR A 132 -21.09 19.08 18.22
C THR A 132 -21.22 20.31 17.33
N LEU A 133 -20.21 20.57 16.48
CA LEU A 133 -20.24 21.62 15.45
C LEU A 133 -21.00 21.20 14.18
N SER A 134 -21.79 20.13 14.24
CA SER A 134 -22.58 19.60 13.10
C SER A 134 -21.73 19.20 11.87
N THR A 135 -20.43 19.02 12.06
CA THR A 135 -19.53 18.55 11.00
C THR A 135 -19.38 17.03 11.08
N ASN A 136 -19.64 16.33 9.99
CA ASN A 136 -19.50 14.86 9.96
C ASN A 136 -18.02 14.47 9.92
N PRO A 137 -17.46 13.80 10.97
CA PRO A 137 -16.05 13.46 11.04
C PRO A 137 -15.59 12.51 9.91
N PHE A 138 -16.48 11.63 9.43
CA PHE A 138 -16.16 10.75 8.31
C PHE A 138 -15.90 11.52 7.02
N LYS A 139 -16.73 12.54 6.72
CA LYS A 139 -16.54 13.39 5.54
C LYS A 139 -15.29 14.26 5.64
N TYR A 140 -15.03 14.78 6.84
CA TYR A 140 -13.96 15.74 7.06
C TYR A 140 -12.59 15.11 7.22
N LEU A 141 -12.50 13.97 7.93
CA LEU A 141 -11.25 13.32 8.29
C LEU A 141 -10.95 12.06 7.47
N VAL A 142 -11.93 11.17 7.32
CA VAL A 142 -11.71 9.84 6.73
C VAL A 142 -11.75 9.90 5.20
N GLY A 143 -12.76 10.52 4.62
CA GLY A 143 -12.97 10.58 3.17
C GLY A 143 -11.77 11.14 2.40
N PRO A 144 -11.26 12.33 2.72
CA PRO A 144 -10.10 12.89 2.02
C PRO A 144 -8.85 12.04 2.12
N ARG A 145 -8.61 11.34 3.23
CA ARG A 145 -7.47 10.44 3.41
C ARG A 145 -7.57 9.19 2.52
N ILE A 146 -8.77 8.58 2.46
CA ILE A 146 -9.01 7.41 1.60
C ILE A 146 -8.84 7.81 0.13
N LEU A 147 -9.49 8.88 -0.31
CA LEU A 147 -9.41 9.35 -1.70
C LEU A 147 -7.97 9.71 -2.08
N ALA A 148 -7.27 10.45 -1.23
CA ALA A 148 -5.88 10.79 -1.46
C ALA A 148 -5.01 9.54 -1.62
N ALA A 149 -5.15 8.54 -0.75
CA ALA A 149 -4.36 7.32 -0.80
C ALA A 149 -4.66 6.49 -2.07
N VAL A 150 -5.93 6.36 -2.46
CA VAL A 150 -6.33 5.64 -3.68
C VAL A 150 -5.77 6.30 -4.94
N ILE A 151 -5.69 7.64 -4.98
CA ILE A 151 -5.14 8.39 -6.12
C ILE A 151 -3.61 8.36 -6.12
N THR A 152 -2.97 8.53 -4.97
CA THR A 152 -1.51 8.68 -4.89
C THR A 152 -0.76 7.37 -4.97
N MET A 153 -1.33 6.26 -4.49
CA MET A 153 -0.65 4.96 -4.50
C MET A 153 -0.33 4.45 -5.93
N PRO A 154 -1.24 4.50 -6.91
CA PRO A 154 -0.88 4.16 -8.28
C PRO A 154 0.26 5.01 -8.85
N ILE A 155 0.28 6.32 -8.55
CA ILE A 155 1.35 7.22 -8.99
C ILE A 155 2.69 6.83 -8.35
N LEU A 156 2.69 6.54 -7.05
CA LEU A 156 3.89 6.08 -6.34
C LEU A 156 4.41 4.76 -6.87
N VAL A 157 3.52 3.82 -7.20
CA VAL A 157 3.89 2.52 -7.78
C VAL A 157 4.44 2.69 -9.19
N ALA A 158 3.83 3.53 -10.04
CA ALA A 158 4.38 3.81 -11.36
C ALA A 158 5.81 4.38 -11.28
N ILE A 159 6.08 5.28 -10.33
CA ILE A 159 7.43 5.81 -10.08
C ILE A 159 8.35 4.71 -9.53
N ALA A 160 7.86 3.86 -8.63
CA ALA A 160 8.62 2.73 -8.09
C ALA A 160 9.02 1.73 -9.18
N ASP A 161 8.12 1.41 -10.10
CA ASP A 161 8.38 0.51 -11.21
C ASP A 161 9.48 1.05 -12.13
N LEU A 162 9.40 2.33 -12.48
CA LEU A 162 10.43 2.99 -13.30
C LEU A 162 11.79 2.97 -12.59
N ILE A 163 11.84 3.33 -11.31
CA ILE A 163 13.08 3.36 -10.53
C ILE A 163 13.62 1.95 -10.29
N GLY A 164 12.75 0.97 -10.06
CA GLY A 164 13.13 -0.42 -9.85
C GLY A 164 13.70 -1.07 -11.11
N ILE A 165 13.07 -0.86 -12.27
CA ILE A 165 13.60 -1.31 -13.56
C ILE A 165 14.93 -0.63 -13.84
N PHE A 166 15.05 0.67 -13.55
CA PHE A 166 16.31 1.39 -13.68
C PHE A 166 17.40 0.83 -12.73
N GLY A 167 17.06 0.44 -11.50
CA GLY A 167 17.99 -0.23 -10.58
C GLY A 167 18.50 -1.55 -11.12
N GLY A 168 17.61 -2.37 -11.69
CA GLY A 168 17.98 -3.62 -12.37
C GLY A 168 18.85 -3.38 -13.59
N PHE A 169 18.54 -2.37 -14.40
CA PHE A 169 19.33 -1.95 -15.53
C PHE A 169 20.73 -1.46 -15.12
N ALA A 170 20.84 -0.62 -14.11
CA ALA A 170 22.12 -0.11 -13.62
C ALA A 170 23.04 -1.25 -13.19
N VAL A 171 22.55 -2.20 -12.40
CA VAL A 171 23.31 -3.37 -11.97
C VAL A 171 23.64 -4.31 -13.15
N GLY A 172 22.67 -4.54 -14.03
CA GLY A 172 22.83 -5.38 -15.22
C GLY A 172 23.95 -4.90 -16.14
N THR A 173 24.02 -3.61 -16.37
CA THR A 173 25.03 -3.03 -17.28
C THR A 173 26.39 -2.80 -16.61
N THR A 174 26.43 -2.38 -15.34
CA THR A 174 27.69 -2.04 -14.65
C THR A 174 28.38 -3.25 -14.04
N SER A 175 27.62 -4.18 -13.45
CA SER A 175 28.16 -5.30 -12.68
C SER A 175 28.11 -6.63 -13.44
N LEU A 176 27.09 -6.83 -14.29
CA LEU A 176 26.89 -8.10 -15.00
C LEU A 176 27.35 -8.06 -16.46
N GLY A 177 27.75 -6.88 -16.97
CA GLY A 177 28.34 -6.75 -18.32
C GLY A 177 27.34 -6.87 -19.47
N PHE A 178 26.03 -6.71 -19.23
CA PHE A 178 25.05 -6.74 -20.31
C PHE A 178 25.19 -5.55 -21.24
N ASN A 179 24.92 -5.79 -22.53
CA ASN A 179 24.88 -4.72 -23.51
C ASN A 179 23.70 -3.78 -23.23
N TYR A 180 23.99 -2.50 -23.12
CA TYR A 180 23.03 -1.41 -22.84
C TYR A 180 21.78 -1.45 -23.74
N ALA A 181 22.01 -1.47 -25.08
CA ALA A 181 20.91 -1.44 -26.05
C ALA A 181 20.07 -2.72 -26.02
N ALA A 182 20.71 -3.87 -25.84
CA ALA A 182 20.03 -5.16 -25.74
C ALA A 182 19.17 -5.23 -24.47
N TYR A 183 19.66 -4.75 -23.32
CA TYR A 183 18.90 -4.74 -22.07
C TYR A 183 17.64 -3.90 -22.19
N ILE A 184 17.74 -2.67 -22.68
CA ILE A 184 16.58 -1.78 -22.88
C ILE A 184 15.60 -2.41 -23.85
N LYS A 185 16.06 -2.89 -24.99
CA LYS A 185 15.20 -3.52 -26.00
C LYS A 185 14.42 -4.70 -25.42
N ASN A 186 15.09 -5.62 -24.75
CA ASN A 186 14.43 -6.78 -24.15
C ASN A 186 13.42 -6.38 -23.06
N THR A 187 13.72 -5.32 -22.27
CA THR A 187 12.79 -4.80 -21.27
C THR A 187 11.54 -4.22 -21.93
N THR A 188 11.69 -3.41 -22.98
CA THR A 188 10.55 -2.75 -23.65
C THR A 188 9.72 -3.70 -24.49
N ASP A 189 10.35 -4.67 -25.14
CA ASP A 189 9.65 -5.66 -25.97
C ASP A 189 8.83 -6.67 -25.15
N PHE A 190 9.18 -6.84 -23.86
CA PHE A 190 8.56 -7.86 -23.00
C PHE A 190 7.45 -7.34 -22.09
N ILE A 191 7.45 -6.04 -21.74
CA ILE A 191 6.43 -5.46 -20.88
C ILE A 191 5.17 -5.17 -21.70
N GLU A 192 4.06 -5.77 -21.30
CA GLU A 192 2.75 -5.48 -21.84
C GLU A 192 2.01 -4.39 -21.04
N VAL A 193 1.06 -3.72 -21.67
CA VAL A 193 0.22 -2.73 -20.99
C VAL A 193 -0.60 -3.38 -19.87
N SER A 194 -0.98 -4.64 -20.04
CA SER A 194 -1.68 -5.46 -19.05
C SER A 194 -0.89 -5.60 -17.74
N ASP A 195 0.45 -5.72 -17.81
CA ASP A 195 1.33 -5.85 -16.64
C ASP A 195 1.30 -4.60 -15.79
N VAL A 196 1.48 -3.45 -16.44
CA VAL A 196 1.46 -2.14 -15.76
C VAL A 196 0.08 -1.83 -15.18
N THR A 197 -0.99 -2.07 -15.95
CA THR A 197 -2.36 -1.79 -15.46
C THR A 197 -2.74 -2.67 -14.28
N SER A 198 -2.34 -3.95 -14.28
CA SER A 198 -2.58 -4.84 -13.14
C SER A 198 -1.87 -4.35 -11.87
N GLY A 199 -0.61 -3.89 -11.98
CA GLY A 199 0.14 -3.28 -10.88
C GLY A 199 -0.54 -2.02 -10.33
N LEU A 200 -1.02 -1.15 -11.22
CA LEU A 200 -1.72 0.08 -10.81
C LEU A 200 -3.08 -0.17 -10.14
N ILE A 201 -3.82 -1.17 -10.60
CA ILE A 201 -5.08 -1.60 -9.96
C ILE A 201 -4.80 -2.12 -8.54
N LYS A 202 -3.79 -3.00 -8.38
CA LYS A 202 -3.34 -3.46 -7.05
C LYS A 202 -2.96 -2.27 -6.15
N ALA A 203 -2.21 -1.32 -6.68
CA ALA A 203 -1.80 -0.13 -5.95
C ALA A 203 -2.98 0.71 -5.43
N ALA A 204 -4.02 0.89 -6.22
CA ALA A 204 -5.22 1.61 -5.80
C ALA A 204 -5.94 0.89 -4.64
N VAL A 205 -6.05 -0.44 -4.70
CA VAL A 205 -6.62 -1.26 -3.62
C VAL A 205 -5.76 -1.18 -2.37
N PHE A 206 -4.43 -1.22 -2.51
CA PHE A 206 -3.51 -1.09 -1.36
C PHE A 206 -3.63 0.30 -0.73
N GLY A 207 -3.75 1.36 -1.54
CA GLY A 207 -4.01 2.72 -1.04
C GLY A 207 -5.29 2.80 -0.20
N PHE A 208 -6.36 2.17 -0.66
CA PHE A 208 -7.60 2.06 0.10
C PHE A 208 -7.39 1.34 1.44
N ILE A 209 -6.71 0.18 1.44
CA ILE A 209 -6.44 -0.61 2.66
C ILE A 209 -5.59 0.19 3.66
N ILE A 210 -4.53 0.85 3.21
CA ILE A 210 -3.63 1.66 4.04
C ILE A 210 -4.39 2.76 4.77
N ALA A 211 -5.14 3.56 4.02
CA ALA A 211 -5.90 4.67 4.59
C ALA A 211 -7.04 4.18 5.49
N LEU A 212 -7.72 3.11 5.09
CA LEU A 212 -8.80 2.51 5.86
C LEU A 212 -8.33 2.03 7.22
N MET A 213 -7.24 1.23 7.26
CA MET A 213 -6.71 0.69 8.52
C MET A 213 -6.14 1.79 9.41
N GLY A 214 -5.42 2.76 8.83
CA GLY A 214 -4.95 3.93 9.56
C GLY A 214 -6.08 4.71 10.21
N CYS A 215 -7.14 4.98 9.44
CA CYS A 215 -8.33 5.68 9.95
C CYS A 215 -9.10 4.85 10.99
N TYR A 216 -9.31 3.56 10.74
CA TYR A 216 -10.07 2.69 11.63
C TYR A 216 -9.45 2.59 13.02
N HIS A 217 -8.16 2.27 13.07
CA HIS A 217 -7.46 2.13 14.35
C HIS A 217 -7.27 3.47 15.07
N GLY A 218 -6.99 4.55 14.32
CA GLY A 218 -6.89 5.89 14.90
C GLY A 218 -8.22 6.37 15.47
N PHE A 219 -9.30 6.25 14.73
CA PHE A 219 -10.64 6.69 15.13
C PHE A 219 -11.18 5.94 16.36
N ASN A 220 -10.80 4.67 16.52
CA ASN A 220 -11.19 3.82 17.65
C ASN A 220 -10.16 3.78 18.78
N SER A 221 -9.16 4.65 18.79
CA SER A 221 -8.13 4.71 19.83
C SER A 221 -8.74 5.07 21.19
N LYS A 222 -8.25 4.39 22.25
CA LYS A 222 -8.68 4.58 23.65
C LYS A 222 -7.49 4.45 24.58
N GLY A 223 -7.51 5.12 25.73
CA GLY A 223 -6.49 4.97 26.77
C GLY A 223 -5.30 5.92 26.63
N GLY A 224 -5.54 7.14 26.16
CA GLY A 224 -4.53 8.22 26.11
C GLY A 224 -3.38 7.92 25.15
N ALA A 225 -2.19 8.46 25.45
CA ALA A 225 -1.02 8.34 24.57
C ALA A 225 -0.59 6.88 24.33
N GLN A 226 -0.73 6.01 25.32
CA GLN A 226 -0.43 4.58 25.18
C GLN A 226 -1.36 3.90 24.17
N GLY A 227 -2.65 4.27 24.18
CA GLY A 227 -3.64 3.78 23.22
C GLY A 227 -3.36 4.24 21.80
N VAL A 228 -2.89 5.47 21.62
CA VAL A 228 -2.45 5.98 20.31
C VAL A 228 -1.27 5.16 19.77
N GLY A 229 -0.25 4.88 20.59
CA GLY A 229 0.87 4.02 20.20
C GLY A 229 0.43 2.61 19.78
N LYS A 230 -0.53 2.01 20.52
CA LYS A 230 -1.10 0.71 20.15
C LYS A 230 -1.90 0.77 18.84
N ALA A 231 -2.64 1.84 18.64
CA ALA A 231 -3.42 2.04 17.40
C ALA A 231 -2.51 2.15 16.18
N THR A 232 -1.37 2.86 16.29
CA THR A 232 -0.39 2.96 15.19
C THR A 232 0.19 1.61 14.80
N THR A 233 0.61 0.81 15.78
CA THR A 233 1.14 -0.53 15.53
C THR A 233 0.07 -1.44 14.90
N ASN A 234 -1.14 -1.45 15.44
CA ASN A 234 -2.24 -2.25 14.92
C ASN A 234 -2.62 -1.84 13.48
N ALA A 235 -2.60 -0.54 13.17
CA ALA A 235 -2.86 -0.04 11.83
C ALA A 235 -1.85 -0.58 10.81
N VAL A 236 -0.56 -0.54 11.14
CA VAL A 236 0.50 -1.05 10.27
C VAL A 236 0.38 -2.56 10.08
N VAL A 237 0.24 -3.31 11.17
CA VAL A 237 0.17 -4.78 11.12
C VAL A 237 -1.05 -5.24 10.32
N SER A 238 -2.24 -4.70 10.62
CA SER A 238 -3.47 -5.10 9.93
C SER A 238 -3.45 -4.70 8.45
N ALA A 239 -2.96 -3.50 8.12
CA ALA A 239 -2.83 -3.07 6.73
C ALA A 239 -1.83 -3.95 5.95
N SER A 240 -0.67 -4.28 6.52
CA SER A 240 0.32 -5.14 5.87
C SER A 240 -0.21 -6.55 5.60
N ILE A 241 -0.90 -7.16 6.56
CA ILE A 241 -1.53 -8.48 6.37
C ILE A 241 -2.60 -8.42 5.26
N LEU A 242 -3.45 -7.40 5.28
CA LEU A 242 -4.50 -7.24 4.27
C LEU A 242 -3.92 -6.95 2.87
N ILE A 243 -2.83 -6.20 2.75
CA ILE A 243 -2.13 -5.98 1.48
C ILE A 243 -1.63 -7.30 0.91
N LEU A 244 -0.95 -8.13 1.72
CA LEU A 244 -0.44 -9.42 1.25
C LEU A 244 -1.57 -10.37 0.84
N ALA A 245 -2.65 -10.41 1.60
CA ALA A 245 -3.84 -11.20 1.25
C ALA A 245 -4.52 -10.67 -0.02
N ALA A 246 -4.69 -9.35 -0.14
CA ALA A 246 -5.27 -8.72 -1.31
C ALA A 246 -4.37 -8.88 -2.55
N ASN A 247 -3.04 -8.85 -2.38
CA ASN A 247 -2.12 -9.12 -3.48
C ASN A 247 -2.35 -10.51 -4.06
N TYR A 248 -2.37 -11.54 -3.23
CA TYR A 248 -2.64 -12.91 -3.67
C TYR A 248 -3.99 -13.03 -4.38
N ALA A 249 -5.05 -12.48 -3.79
CA ALA A 249 -6.39 -12.53 -4.36
C ALA A 249 -6.48 -11.80 -5.71
N LEU A 250 -5.89 -10.60 -5.82
CA LEU A 250 -5.89 -9.82 -7.06
C LEU A 250 -5.03 -10.48 -8.15
N THR A 251 -3.88 -11.05 -7.79
CA THR A 251 -3.05 -11.81 -8.75
C THR A 251 -3.83 -12.99 -9.31
N SER A 252 -4.50 -13.74 -8.43
CA SER A 252 -5.35 -14.88 -8.85
C SER A 252 -6.51 -14.44 -9.74
N LEU A 253 -7.14 -13.29 -9.48
CA LEU A 253 -8.26 -12.78 -10.28
C LEU A 253 -7.82 -12.19 -11.63
N LEU A 254 -6.68 -11.52 -11.69
CA LEU A 254 -6.23 -10.81 -12.88
C LEU A 254 -5.48 -11.72 -13.89
N PHE A 255 -4.93 -12.85 -13.41
CA PHE A 255 -4.10 -13.74 -14.21
C PHE A 255 -4.61 -15.20 -14.23
N ASN A 256 -5.84 -15.47 -13.75
CA ASN A 256 -6.53 -16.74 -13.97
C ASN A 256 -7.19 -16.72 -15.36
N GLU A 257 -6.42 -17.02 -16.39
CA GLU A 257 -6.88 -17.55 -17.67
C GLU A 257 -6.37 -18.95 -17.89
#